data_1e64391ab563e47d5cc4e47b67d7e579
#
_entry.id   1e64391ab563e47d5cc4e47b67d7e579
#
_cell.length_a   1.000
_cell.length_b   1.000
_cell.length_c   1.000
_cell.angle_alpha   90.00
_cell.angle_beta   90.00
_cell.angle_gamma   90.00
#
_symmetry.space_group_name_H-M   'P 1'
#
loop_
_entity.id
_entity.type
_entity.pdbx_description
1 polymer ?
#
loop_
_entity_poly.entity_id
_entity_poly.type
_entity_poly.pdbx_seq_one_letter_code
_entity_poly.pdbx_strand_id
1 'polypeptide(L)'
;MQHGWQGVVIKALRGRDFTLEVLSAQDVGDRYRRVRVRDGGLLAACPPHPTMWVRLWFSDGGRPHQRAFTVVDPDPVAGSLDLEFALHDGVAAAWSLAARPGDRLDATVYGTRFDPLPDPVRRLHLVGDPASLPAVNSVLDAHPGTPATVVLEQGHPDDRALPVRARAGHDVTWVPRGEGPAAGTALVEHVRSGWAAGADARADWFWLGCEAASTRALVRHLRRDLGVAKERVSALGYWRDEA
;
A
#
# COMPACT_ATOMS: atom_id res chain seq x y z
N MET A 1 -20.20 3.30 -14.95
CA MET A 1 -20.86 2.42 -13.93
C MET A 1 -21.55 3.29 -12.88
N GLN A 2 -22.73 2.93 -12.37
CA GLN A 2 -23.31 3.66 -11.23
C GLN A 2 -22.61 3.17 -9.96
N HIS A 3 -21.84 4.05 -9.32
CA HIS A 3 -21.00 3.72 -8.15
C HIS A 3 -21.79 3.59 -6.82
N GLY A 4 -23.11 3.42 -6.89
CA GLY A 4 -23.97 3.32 -5.72
C GLY A 4 -23.89 4.55 -4.79
N TRP A 5 -24.37 4.41 -3.56
CA TRP A 5 -24.39 5.50 -2.58
C TRP A 5 -22.97 5.93 -2.15
N GLN A 6 -22.00 5.00 -2.16
CA GLN A 6 -20.59 5.33 -1.87
C GLN A 6 -20.00 6.29 -2.90
N GLY A 7 -20.34 6.14 -4.18
CA GLY A 7 -19.94 7.06 -5.24
C GLY A 7 -20.53 8.47 -5.05
N VAL A 8 -21.76 8.57 -4.56
CA VAL A 8 -22.40 9.86 -4.26
C VAL A 8 -21.67 10.59 -3.14
N VAL A 9 -21.31 9.89 -2.07
CA VAL A 9 -20.55 10.48 -0.94
C VAL A 9 -19.18 10.97 -1.41
N ILE A 10 -18.45 10.17 -2.21
CA ILE A 10 -17.12 10.55 -2.69
C ILE A 10 -17.18 11.75 -3.64
N LYS A 11 -18.20 11.84 -4.49
CA LYS A 11 -18.43 13.02 -5.35
C LYS A 11 -18.71 14.28 -4.53
N ALA A 12 -19.53 14.17 -3.48
CA ALA A 12 -19.76 15.28 -2.54
C ALA A 12 -18.48 15.76 -1.85
N LEU A 13 -17.48 14.87 -1.70
CA LEU A 13 -16.16 15.15 -1.13
C LEU A 13 -15.11 15.56 -2.18
N ARG A 14 -15.51 15.93 -3.41
CA ARG A 14 -14.64 16.34 -4.53
C ARG A 14 -13.71 15.23 -5.07
N GLY A 15 -14.13 13.97 -5.00
CA GLY A 15 -13.48 12.87 -5.70
C GLY A 15 -13.44 13.10 -7.21
N ARG A 16 -12.33 12.78 -7.87
CA ARG A 16 -12.16 12.84 -9.33
C ARG A 16 -12.25 11.44 -9.91
N ASP A 17 -13.15 11.25 -10.86
CA ASP A 17 -13.37 9.97 -11.52
C ASP A 17 -12.57 9.87 -12.81
N PHE A 18 -12.01 8.69 -13.07
CA PHE A 18 -11.23 8.34 -14.25
C PHE A 18 -11.64 6.94 -14.72
N THR A 19 -11.40 6.65 -15.99
CA THR A 19 -11.51 5.28 -16.51
C THR A 19 -10.15 4.82 -16.97
N LEU A 20 -9.65 3.78 -16.32
CA LEU A 20 -8.38 3.14 -16.67
C LEU A 20 -8.64 2.09 -17.75
N GLU A 21 -7.65 1.88 -18.64
CA GLU A 21 -7.68 0.86 -19.68
C GLU A 21 -6.49 -0.08 -19.52
N VAL A 22 -6.74 -1.38 -19.41
CA VAL A 22 -5.69 -2.39 -19.28
C VAL A 22 -4.82 -2.43 -20.53
N LEU A 23 -3.51 -2.31 -20.34
CA LEU A 23 -2.50 -2.43 -21.40
C LEU A 23 -1.87 -3.82 -21.39
N SER A 24 -1.57 -4.35 -20.20
CA SER A 24 -1.04 -5.70 -20.02
C SER A 24 -1.29 -6.19 -18.60
N ALA A 25 -1.19 -7.51 -18.40
CA ALA A 25 -1.23 -8.13 -17.09
C ALA A 25 -0.22 -9.27 -17.04
N GLN A 26 0.51 -9.39 -15.92
CA GLN A 26 1.53 -10.41 -15.72
C GLN A 26 1.62 -10.86 -14.26
N ASP A 27 1.99 -12.12 -14.05
CA ASP A 27 2.28 -12.62 -12.72
C ASP A 27 3.69 -12.18 -12.30
N VAL A 28 3.81 -11.68 -11.07
CA VAL A 28 5.08 -11.30 -10.43
C VAL A 28 5.55 -12.40 -9.47
N GLY A 29 4.62 -13.23 -9.04
CA GLY A 29 4.80 -14.43 -8.23
C GLY A 29 3.51 -15.24 -8.24
N ASP A 30 3.50 -16.40 -7.62
CA ASP A 30 2.35 -17.32 -7.64
C ASP A 30 1.07 -16.70 -7.08
N ARG A 31 1.21 -15.78 -6.14
CA ARG A 31 0.10 -15.07 -5.48
C ARG A 31 0.16 -13.57 -5.63
N TYR A 32 0.83 -13.07 -6.67
CA TYR A 32 1.01 -11.64 -6.88
C TYR A 32 1.00 -11.28 -8.36
N ARG A 33 0.13 -10.36 -8.74
CA ARG A 33 -0.10 -9.98 -10.13
C ARG A 33 0.03 -8.49 -10.33
N ARG A 34 0.62 -8.10 -11.44
CA ARG A 34 0.74 -6.71 -11.88
C ARG A 34 -0.11 -6.48 -13.12
N VAL A 35 -0.89 -5.40 -13.10
CA VAL A 35 -1.71 -4.96 -14.24
C VAL A 35 -1.28 -3.55 -14.61
N ARG A 36 -0.74 -3.38 -15.82
CA ARG A 36 -0.41 -2.08 -16.39
C ARG A 36 -1.63 -1.49 -17.05
N VAL A 37 -1.90 -0.21 -16.77
CA VAL A 37 -3.07 0.49 -17.29
C VAL A 37 -2.69 1.84 -17.89
N ARG A 38 -3.44 2.28 -18.91
CA ARG A 38 -3.53 3.67 -19.31
C ARG A 38 -4.33 4.43 -18.25
N ASP A 39 -3.86 5.60 -17.88
CA ASP A 39 -4.34 6.32 -16.69
C ASP A 39 -5.64 7.14 -16.90
N GLY A 40 -6.10 7.29 -18.17
CA GLY A 40 -7.30 8.08 -18.49
C GLY A 40 -7.19 9.56 -18.10
N GLY A 41 -5.98 10.11 -18.01
CA GLY A 41 -5.71 11.50 -17.61
C GLY A 41 -5.57 11.71 -16.09
N LEU A 42 -5.51 10.61 -15.33
CA LEU A 42 -5.40 10.65 -13.86
C LEU A 42 -4.11 11.36 -13.41
N LEU A 43 -2.96 10.98 -13.96
CA LEU A 43 -1.65 11.52 -13.54
C LEU A 43 -1.46 12.99 -13.93
N ALA A 44 -2.11 13.44 -15.00
CA ALA A 44 -2.12 14.86 -15.37
C ALA A 44 -2.99 15.70 -14.41
N ALA A 45 -4.10 15.13 -13.92
CA ALA A 45 -5.02 15.80 -13.00
C ALA A 45 -4.60 15.71 -11.53
N CYS A 46 -3.86 14.65 -11.16
CA CYS A 46 -3.41 14.33 -9.82
C CYS A 46 -1.93 13.93 -9.88
N PRO A 47 -0.98 14.88 -9.73
CA PRO A 47 0.44 14.57 -9.79
C PRO A 47 0.84 13.45 -8.81
N PRO A 48 1.66 12.48 -9.25
CA PRO A 48 2.04 11.36 -8.41
C PRO A 48 2.89 11.78 -7.21
N HIS A 49 2.73 11.06 -6.12
CA HIS A 49 3.52 11.21 -4.90
C HIS A 49 3.73 9.83 -4.24
N PRO A 50 4.72 9.67 -3.33
CA PRO A 50 4.88 8.42 -2.60
C PRO A 50 3.58 7.97 -1.93
N THR A 51 3.35 6.67 -1.89
CA THR A 51 2.14 6.06 -1.31
C THR A 51 0.81 6.52 -1.93
N MET A 52 0.83 7.14 -3.12
CA MET A 52 -0.39 7.52 -3.82
C MET A 52 -1.29 6.29 -4.04
N TRP A 53 -2.58 6.45 -3.80
CA TRP A 53 -3.54 5.39 -4.01
C TRP A 53 -4.81 5.89 -4.69
N VAL A 54 -5.49 4.98 -5.38
CA VAL A 54 -6.75 5.19 -6.08
C VAL A 54 -7.81 4.21 -5.60
N ARG A 55 -9.07 4.58 -5.69
CA ARG A 55 -10.21 3.70 -5.42
C ARG A 55 -10.66 3.07 -6.73
N LEU A 56 -10.50 1.76 -6.86
CA LEU A 56 -10.96 1.00 -8.01
C LEU A 56 -12.37 0.46 -7.77
N TRP A 57 -13.18 0.46 -8.81
CA TRP A 57 -14.56 0.02 -8.76
C TRP A 57 -14.74 -1.29 -9.53
N PHE A 58 -14.93 -2.36 -8.77
CA PHE A 58 -15.19 -3.69 -9.31
C PHE A 58 -16.69 -3.98 -9.31
N SER A 59 -17.13 -4.97 -10.09
CA SER A 59 -18.52 -5.45 -10.09
C SER A 59 -18.56 -6.93 -9.70
N ASP A 60 -19.45 -7.27 -8.78
CA ASP A 60 -19.78 -8.63 -8.41
C ASP A 60 -21.30 -8.79 -8.45
N GLY A 61 -21.79 -9.63 -9.38
CA GLY A 61 -23.22 -9.82 -9.56
C GLY A 61 -23.99 -8.52 -9.82
N GLY A 62 -23.34 -7.52 -10.45
CA GLY A 62 -23.92 -6.19 -10.70
C GLY A 62 -23.85 -5.22 -9.52
N ARG A 63 -23.30 -5.63 -8.38
CA ARG A 63 -23.07 -4.77 -7.21
C ARG A 63 -21.68 -4.11 -7.29
N PRO A 64 -21.56 -2.79 -7.10
CA PRO A 64 -20.26 -2.13 -7.08
C PRO A 64 -19.51 -2.43 -5.80
N HIS A 65 -18.26 -2.85 -5.95
CA HIS A 65 -17.31 -3.05 -4.86
C HIS A 65 -16.12 -2.12 -5.03
N GLN A 66 -15.83 -1.33 -4.02
CA GLN A 66 -14.69 -0.42 -4.02
C GLN A 66 -13.53 -1.00 -3.22
N ARG A 67 -12.31 -0.90 -3.80
CA ARG A 67 -11.05 -1.22 -3.10
C ARG A 67 -10.00 -0.17 -3.44
N ALA A 68 -9.16 0.17 -2.45
CA ALA A 68 -8.04 1.08 -2.63
C ALA A 68 -6.79 0.30 -3.08
N PHE A 69 -6.08 0.84 -4.07
CA PHE A 69 -4.83 0.28 -4.58
C PHE A 69 -3.77 1.38 -4.71
N THR A 70 -2.55 1.05 -4.35
CA THR A 70 -1.41 1.94 -4.52
C THR A 70 -1.07 2.07 -6.01
N VAL A 71 -0.79 3.29 -6.44
CA VAL A 71 -0.26 3.59 -7.78
C VAL A 71 1.21 3.18 -7.81
N VAL A 72 1.57 2.34 -8.79
CA VAL A 72 2.93 1.82 -8.98
C VAL A 72 3.49 2.35 -10.29
N ASP A 73 4.76 2.71 -10.30
CA ASP A 73 5.50 3.15 -11.48
C ASP A 73 4.71 4.14 -12.37
N PRO A 74 4.20 5.24 -11.79
CA PRO A 74 3.46 6.23 -12.57
C PRO A 74 4.35 6.89 -13.61
N ASP A 75 3.89 6.88 -14.87
CA ASP A 75 4.52 7.57 -15.98
C ASP A 75 3.57 8.64 -16.54
N PRO A 76 3.67 9.89 -16.08
CA PRO A 76 2.81 10.98 -16.57
C PRO A 76 3.03 11.31 -18.06
N VAL A 77 4.20 10.99 -18.62
CA VAL A 77 4.50 11.24 -20.04
C VAL A 77 3.82 10.21 -20.94
N ALA A 78 3.91 8.94 -20.56
CA ALA A 78 3.22 7.85 -21.27
C ALA A 78 1.71 7.78 -20.92
N GLY A 79 1.25 8.47 -19.87
CA GLY A 79 -0.12 8.38 -19.36
C GLY A 79 -0.45 6.97 -18.88
N SER A 80 0.45 6.33 -18.13
CA SER A 80 0.30 4.95 -17.66
C SER A 80 0.79 4.77 -16.24
N LEU A 81 0.27 3.73 -15.59
CA LEU A 81 0.68 3.29 -14.25
C LEU A 81 0.47 1.79 -14.11
N ASP A 82 1.07 1.22 -13.10
CA ASP A 82 0.85 -0.18 -12.72
C ASP A 82 0.00 -0.26 -11.44
N LEU A 83 -0.76 -1.35 -11.33
CA LEU A 83 -1.52 -1.75 -10.15
C LEU A 83 -1.06 -3.14 -9.76
N GLU A 84 -0.79 -3.37 -8.48
CA GLU A 84 -0.35 -4.67 -7.97
C GLU A 84 -1.40 -5.28 -7.06
N PHE A 85 -1.64 -6.56 -7.24
CA PHE A 85 -2.67 -7.34 -6.57
C PHE A 85 -2.05 -8.51 -5.82
N ALA A 86 -2.09 -8.47 -4.49
CA ALA A 86 -1.91 -9.68 -3.68
C ALA A 86 -3.14 -10.57 -3.88
N LEU A 87 -2.93 -11.79 -4.40
CA LEU A 87 -4.02 -12.68 -4.79
C LEU A 87 -4.56 -13.46 -3.58
N HIS A 88 -5.84 -13.29 -3.36
CA HIS A 88 -6.63 -14.00 -2.35
C HIS A 88 -8.07 -14.16 -2.87
N ASP A 89 -8.93 -14.88 -2.18
CA ASP A 89 -10.34 -14.94 -2.55
C ASP A 89 -10.98 -13.56 -2.43
N GLY A 90 -11.44 -13.02 -3.55
CA GLY A 90 -12.08 -11.71 -3.58
C GLY A 90 -12.22 -11.11 -4.98
N VAL A 91 -13.15 -10.16 -5.10
CA VAL A 91 -13.57 -9.55 -6.39
C VAL A 91 -12.40 -8.89 -7.13
N ALA A 92 -11.52 -8.19 -6.41
CA ALA A 92 -10.38 -7.50 -7.01
C ALA A 92 -9.33 -8.49 -7.56
N ALA A 93 -9.02 -9.55 -6.81
CA ALA A 93 -8.12 -10.59 -7.27
C ALA A 93 -8.71 -11.34 -8.47
N ALA A 94 -9.98 -11.72 -8.41
CA ALA A 94 -10.67 -12.37 -9.53
C ALA A 94 -10.66 -11.49 -10.80
N TRP A 95 -10.91 -10.19 -10.65
CA TRP A 95 -10.81 -9.25 -11.76
C TRP A 95 -9.38 -9.19 -12.33
N SER A 96 -8.36 -9.10 -11.49
CA SER A 96 -6.97 -9.00 -11.95
C SER A 96 -6.53 -10.26 -12.71
N LEU A 97 -6.99 -11.44 -12.29
CA LEU A 97 -6.72 -12.72 -12.98
C LEU A 97 -7.39 -12.79 -14.35
N ALA A 98 -8.58 -12.19 -14.49
CA ALA A 98 -9.32 -12.17 -15.75
C ALA A 98 -8.89 -11.02 -16.67
N ALA A 99 -8.21 -10.00 -16.17
CA ALA A 99 -7.89 -8.76 -16.88
C ALA A 99 -7.09 -9.00 -18.18
N ARG A 100 -7.55 -8.38 -19.27
CA ARG A 100 -6.97 -8.47 -20.62
C ARG A 100 -6.80 -7.07 -21.22
N PRO A 101 -5.85 -6.88 -22.13
CA PRO A 101 -5.69 -5.62 -22.86
C PRO A 101 -7.03 -5.13 -23.46
N GLY A 102 -7.35 -3.86 -23.25
CA GLY A 102 -8.60 -3.22 -23.65
C GLY A 102 -9.72 -3.24 -22.62
N ASP A 103 -9.61 -4.05 -21.55
CA ASP A 103 -10.58 -4.00 -20.45
C ASP A 103 -10.52 -2.64 -19.74
N ARG A 104 -11.67 -2.22 -19.22
CA ARG A 104 -11.82 -0.93 -18.54
C ARG A 104 -12.17 -1.09 -17.08
N LEU A 105 -11.60 -0.21 -16.26
CA LEU A 105 -11.85 -0.17 -14.82
C LEU A 105 -12.03 1.27 -14.37
N ASP A 106 -13.13 1.55 -13.71
CA ASP A 106 -13.38 2.88 -13.15
C ASP A 106 -12.53 3.09 -11.89
N ALA A 107 -11.98 4.29 -11.77
CA ALA A 107 -11.14 4.70 -10.66
C ALA A 107 -11.57 6.07 -10.13
N THR A 108 -11.47 6.28 -8.82
CA THR A 108 -11.69 7.58 -8.19
C THR A 108 -10.49 7.95 -7.32
N VAL A 109 -9.94 9.15 -7.51
CA VAL A 109 -8.90 9.72 -6.65
C VAL A 109 -9.54 10.64 -5.63
N TYR A 110 -9.33 10.33 -4.34
CA TYR A 110 -9.78 11.15 -3.22
C TYR A 110 -8.98 10.83 -1.96
N GLY A 111 -8.53 11.87 -1.25
CA GLY A 111 -7.92 11.74 0.09
C GLY A 111 -6.53 11.14 0.12
N THR A 112 -5.86 11.00 -1.03
CA THR A 112 -4.46 10.58 -1.10
C THR A 112 -3.55 11.80 -1.03
N ARG A 113 -2.53 11.75 -0.19
CA ARG A 113 -1.46 12.74 -0.10
C ARG A 113 -0.26 12.16 0.61
N PHE A 114 0.89 12.76 0.39
CA PHE A 114 2.12 12.47 1.11
C PHE A 114 2.66 13.79 1.66
N ASP A 115 2.78 13.88 2.98
CA ASP A 115 3.37 15.06 3.62
C ASP A 115 4.90 14.93 3.56
N PRO A 116 5.65 16.03 3.36
CA PRO A 116 7.10 16.00 3.43
C PRO A 116 7.58 15.43 4.75
N LEU A 117 8.67 14.66 4.68
CA LEU A 117 9.28 14.11 5.89
C LEU A 117 9.81 15.25 6.79
N PRO A 118 9.67 15.12 8.12
CA PRO A 118 10.26 16.09 9.04
C PRO A 118 11.79 16.02 8.96
N ASP A 119 12.46 17.17 9.01
CA ASP A 119 13.92 17.23 8.99
C ASP A 119 14.48 17.41 10.42
N PRO A 120 15.54 16.68 10.81
CA PRO A 120 16.20 15.59 10.07
C PRO A 120 15.48 14.25 10.19
N VAL A 121 15.67 13.36 9.20
CA VAL A 121 15.33 11.93 9.28
C VAL A 121 16.60 11.11 9.17
N ARG A 122 16.92 10.36 10.22
CA ARG A 122 18.09 9.49 10.28
C ARG A 122 17.83 8.12 9.63
N ARG A 123 16.65 7.56 9.85
CA ARG A 123 16.24 6.24 9.35
C ARG A 123 14.73 6.19 9.09
N LEU A 124 14.36 5.46 8.06
CA LEU A 124 12.97 5.09 7.78
C LEU A 124 12.68 3.73 8.43
N HIS A 125 11.56 3.62 9.13
CA HIS A 125 10.99 2.34 9.58
C HIS A 125 9.70 2.09 8.81
N LEU A 126 9.73 1.10 7.90
CA LEU A 126 8.62 0.77 7.02
C LEU A 126 8.06 -0.59 7.41
N VAL A 127 6.79 -0.64 7.79
CA VAL A 127 6.12 -1.88 8.20
C VAL A 127 4.93 -2.13 7.31
N GLY A 128 4.87 -3.31 6.71
CA GLY A 128 3.83 -3.66 5.75
C GLY A 128 3.62 -5.16 5.57
N ASP A 129 3.00 -5.48 4.45
CA ASP A 129 2.69 -6.82 3.98
C ASP A 129 2.62 -6.80 2.43
N PRO A 130 2.34 -7.93 1.74
CA PRO A 130 2.23 -7.92 0.28
C PRO A 130 1.22 -6.91 -0.29
N ALA A 131 0.12 -6.61 0.42
CA ALA A 131 -0.87 -5.64 -0.06
C ALA A 131 -0.35 -4.20 -0.03
N SER A 132 0.57 -3.89 0.87
CA SER A 132 1.17 -2.58 1.05
C SER A 132 2.59 -2.45 0.49
N LEU A 133 3.18 -3.54 -0.01
CA LEU A 133 4.51 -3.55 -0.62
C LEU A 133 4.70 -2.46 -1.70
N PRO A 134 3.72 -2.16 -2.58
CA PRO A 134 3.83 -1.06 -3.53
C PRO A 134 4.08 0.29 -2.87
N ALA A 135 3.44 0.57 -1.75
CA ALA A 135 3.64 1.81 -1.03
C ALA A 135 5.00 1.84 -0.31
N VAL A 136 5.43 0.73 0.30
CA VAL A 136 6.79 0.58 0.85
C VAL A 136 7.82 0.90 -0.24
N ASN A 137 7.70 0.29 -1.41
CA ASN A 137 8.59 0.50 -2.54
C ASN A 137 8.61 1.98 -3.00
N SER A 138 7.46 2.63 -3.04
CA SER A 138 7.37 4.04 -3.44
C SER A 138 8.07 4.98 -2.45
N VAL A 139 8.04 4.67 -1.15
CA VAL A 139 8.79 5.42 -0.12
C VAL A 139 10.29 5.20 -0.27
N LEU A 140 10.73 3.95 -0.49
CA LEU A 140 12.14 3.65 -0.72
C LEU A 140 12.70 4.35 -1.96
N ASP A 141 11.92 4.40 -3.05
CA ASP A 141 12.31 5.09 -4.28
C ASP A 141 12.36 6.61 -4.12
N ALA A 142 11.48 7.18 -3.31
CA ALA A 142 11.46 8.62 -3.04
C ALA A 142 12.63 9.07 -2.12
N HIS A 143 13.19 8.15 -1.32
CA HIS A 143 14.23 8.46 -0.34
C HIS A 143 15.44 7.51 -0.45
N PRO A 144 16.08 7.42 -1.64
CA PRO A 144 17.07 6.38 -1.93
C PRO A 144 18.37 6.48 -1.12
N GLY A 145 18.65 7.64 -0.54
CA GLY A 145 19.84 7.90 0.30
C GLY A 145 19.60 7.78 1.80
N THR A 146 18.36 7.55 2.23
CA THR A 146 18.04 7.43 3.66
C THR A 146 18.07 5.98 4.09
N PRO A 147 18.85 5.59 5.10
CA PRO A 147 18.82 4.23 5.64
C PRO A 147 17.41 3.78 6.01
N ALA A 148 17.06 2.53 5.74
CA ALA A 148 15.73 2.03 6.04
C ALA A 148 15.76 0.66 6.71
N THR A 149 14.84 0.45 7.65
CA THR A 149 14.47 -0.86 8.18
C THR A 149 13.06 -1.18 7.68
N VAL A 150 12.95 -2.23 6.87
CA VAL A 150 11.70 -2.70 6.27
C VAL A 150 11.32 -4.02 6.93
N VAL A 151 10.14 -4.07 7.52
CA VAL A 151 9.60 -5.30 8.12
C VAL A 151 8.27 -5.62 7.46
N LEU A 152 8.21 -6.77 6.80
CA LEU A 152 7.05 -7.21 6.03
C LEU A 152 6.48 -8.50 6.62
N GLU A 153 5.16 -8.55 6.82
CA GLU A 153 4.49 -9.80 7.15
C GLU A 153 4.51 -10.74 5.94
N GLN A 154 4.91 -11.97 6.18
CA GLN A 154 4.86 -13.06 5.22
C GLN A 154 3.61 -13.90 5.47
N GLY A 155 2.61 -13.79 4.61
CA GLY A 155 1.39 -14.62 4.66
C GLY A 155 1.54 -15.95 3.93
N HIS A 156 2.48 -16.02 2.95
CA HIS A 156 2.76 -17.20 2.15
C HIS A 156 4.27 -17.38 1.96
N PRO A 157 4.80 -18.61 1.84
CA PRO A 157 6.23 -18.84 1.63
C PRO A 157 6.84 -18.04 0.47
N ASP A 158 6.11 -17.87 -0.64
CA ASP A 158 6.57 -17.20 -1.85
C ASP A 158 6.61 -15.66 -1.74
N ASP A 159 6.01 -15.08 -0.69
CA ASP A 159 6.03 -13.62 -0.50
C ASP A 159 7.46 -13.07 -0.40
N ARG A 160 8.42 -13.88 0.07
CA ARG A 160 9.84 -13.48 0.16
C ARG A 160 10.48 -13.21 -1.21
N ALA A 161 9.92 -13.75 -2.28
CA ALA A 161 10.38 -13.52 -3.65
C ALA A 161 9.81 -12.23 -4.25
N LEU A 162 8.87 -11.56 -3.58
CA LEU A 162 8.30 -10.30 -4.07
C LEU A 162 9.37 -9.21 -4.14
N PRO A 163 9.35 -8.34 -5.17
CA PRO A 163 10.39 -7.37 -5.43
C PRO A 163 10.34 -6.19 -4.45
N VAL A 164 11.05 -6.30 -3.33
CA VAL A 164 11.33 -5.15 -2.46
C VAL A 164 12.41 -4.30 -3.12
N ARG A 165 12.17 -3.01 -3.32
CA ARG A 165 13.13 -2.07 -3.95
C ARG A 165 14.19 -1.58 -2.98
N ALA A 166 14.73 -2.52 -2.21
CA ALA A 166 15.79 -2.26 -1.25
C ALA A 166 17.12 -1.93 -1.94
N ARG A 167 17.93 -1.09 -1.30
CA ARG A 167 19.26 -0.64 -1.76
C ARG A 167 20.27 -0.82 -0.62
N ALA A 168 21.53 -0.50 -0.89
CA ALA A 168 22.55 -0.47 0.15
C ALA A 168 22.13 0.45 1.31
N GLY A 169 22.22 -0.05 2.55
CA GLY A 169 21.73 0.65 3.76
C GLY A 169 20.27 0.38 4.12
N HIS A 170 19.59 -0.47 3.35
CA HIS A 170 18.23 -0.94 3.67
C HIS A 170 18.28 -2.37 4.22
N ASP A 171 17.73 -2.56 5.40
CA ASP A 171 17.58 -3.86 6.05
C ASP A 171 16.16 -4.37 5.85
N VAL A 172 15.98 -5.53 5.22
CA VAL A 172 14.67 -6.11 4.94
C VAL A 172 14.47 -7.41 5.70
N THR A 173 13.39 -7.48 6.46
CA THR A 173 12.99 -8.67 7.22
C THR A 173 11.58 -9.08 6.87
N TRP A 174 11.39 -10.35 6.51
CA TRP A 174 10.08 -10.98 6.37
C TRP A 174 9.76 -11.78 7.63
N VAL A 175 8.65 -11.43 8.28
CA VAL A 175 8.15 -12.08 9.49
C VAL A 175 7.03 -13.04 9.11
N PRO A 176 7.21 -14.35 9.24
CA PRO A 176 6.14 -15.31 8.94
C PRO A 176 4.91 -15.02 9.79
N ARG A 177 3.73 -15.04 9.17
CA ARG A 177 2.47 -15.03 9.88
C ARG A 177 2.40 -16.30 10.73
N GLY A 178 2.33 -16.13 12.04
CA GLY A 178 2.21 -17.27 12.96
C GLY A 178 0.90 -18.03 12.77
N GLU A 179 0.81 -19.24 13.32
CA GLU A 179 -0.43 -20.06 13.37
C GLU A 179 -1.49 -19.46 14.32
N GLY A 180 -1.30 -18.25 14.79
CA GLY A 180 -2.21 -17.55 15.71
C GLY A 180 -3.52 -17.13 15.03
N PRO A 181 -4.58 -16.88 15.84
CA PRO A 181 -5.93 -16.62 15.34
C PRO A 181 -6.09 -15.27 14.64
N ALA A 182 -5.12 -14.36 14.73
CA ALA A 182 -5.22 -13.01 14.15
C ALA A 182 -3.99 -12.67 13.29
N ALA A 183 -4.25 -12.16 12.10
CA ALA A 183 -3.22 -11.61 11.22
C ALA A 183 -2.45 -10.49 11.92
N GLY A 184 -1.13 -10.41 11.66
CA GLY A 184 -0.27 -9.34 12.16
C GLY A 184 0.25 -9.50 13.59
N THR A 185 -0.16 -10.52 14.35
CA THR A 185 0.30 -10.69 15.74
C THR A 185 1.82 -10.84 15.83
N ALA A 186 2.41 -11.77 15.07
CA ALA A 186 3.85 -11.99 15.03
C ALA A 186 4.60 -10.75 14.51
N LEU A 187 4.05 -10.07 13.50
CA LEU A 187 4.58 -8.81 12.98
C LEU A 187 4.65 -7.74 14.07
N VAL A 188 3.57 -7.54 14.83
CA VAL A 188 3.50 -6.53 15.90
C VAL A 188 4.53 -6.82 16.98
N GLU A 189 4.66 -8.08 17.43
CA GLU A 189 5.64 -8.48 18.45
C GLU A 189 7.08 -8.23 17.98
N HIS A 190 7.41 -8.67 16.76
CA HIS A 190 8.72 -8.49 16.15
C HIS A 190 9.10 -7.00 16.07
N VAL A 191 8.19 -6.17 15.54
CA VAL A 191 8.41 -4.74 15.35
C VAL A 191 8.58 -4.01 16.68
N ARG A 192 7.73 -4.31 17.68
CA ARG A 192 7.83 -3.68 19.01
C ARG A 192 9.17 -4.00 19.70
N SER A 193 9.60 -5.24 19.63
CA SER A 193 10.89 -5.65 20.19
C SER A 193 12.06 -4.94 19.50
N GLY A 194 12.06 -4.85 18.18
CA GLY A 194 13.09 -4.16 17.39
C GLY A 194 13.13 -2.65 17.68
N TRP A 195 11.99 -1.99 17.78
CA TRP A 195 11.94 -0.56 18.07
C TRP A 195 12.38 -0.24 19.51
N ALA A 196 11.99 -1.06 20.49
CA ALA A 196 12.44 -0.89 21.86
C ALA A 196 13.98 -0.97 22.00
N ALA A 197 14.64 -1.74 21.09
CA ALA A 197 16.09 -1.93 21.12
C ALA A 197 16.86 -0.84 20.35
N GLY A 198 16.28 -0.16 19.34
CA GLY A 198 17.09 0.65 18.43
C GLY A 198 16.43 1.83 17.72
N ALA A 199 15.12 2.07 17.83
CA ALA A 199 14.49 3.21 17.17
C ALA A 199 14.74 4.52 17.93
N ASP A 200 15.03 5.59 17.18
CA ASP A 200 15.15 6.94 17.73
C ASP A 200 13.87 7.74 17.50
N ALA A 201 13.07 7.89 18.54
CA ALA A 201 11.79 8.59 18.51
C ALA A 201 11.86 10.05 18.02
N ARG A 202 13.05 10.68 18.06
CA ARG A 202 13.27 12.08 17.70
C ARG A 202 13.83 12.27 16.29
N ALA A 203 14.51 11.25 15.75
CA ALA A 203 15.21 11.37 14.48
C ALA A 203 14.72 10.38 13.41
N ASP A 204 14.00 9.34 13.76
CA ASP A 204 13.49 8.36 12.80
C ASP A 204 12.07 8.71 12.33
N TRP A 205 11.68 8.19 11.16
CA TRP A 205 10.34 8.33 10.61
C TRP A 205 9.73 6.95 10.37
N PHE A 206 8.42 6.83 10.62
CA PHE A 206 7.72 5.56 10.66
C PHE A 206 6.55 5.58 9.67
N TRP A 207 6.50 4.60 8.78
CA TRP A 207 5.37 4.35 7.90
C TRP A 207 4.81 2.95 8.16
N LEU A 208 3.49 2.87 8.32
CA LEU A 208 2.80 1.65 8.70
C LEU A 208 1.62 1.40 7.76
N GLY A 209 1.63 0.27 7.06
CA GLY A 209 0.56 -0.12 6.15
C GLY A 209 0.36 -1.63 6.15
N CYS A 210 -0.43 -2.16 7.07
CA CYS A 210 -0.74 -3.58 7.16
C CYS A 210 -2.22 -3.78 7.59
N GLU A 211 -2.55 -4.93 8.15
CA GLU A 211 -3.87 -5.16 8.74
C GLU A 211 -4.23 -4.03 9.72
N ALA A 212 -5.50 -3.62 9.72
CA ALA A 212 -5.94 -2.40 10.41
C ALA A 212 -5.79 -2.44 11.93
N ALA A 213 -5.99 -3.59 12.59
CA ALA A 213 -5.81 -3.71 14.05
C ALA A 213 -4.33 -3.65 14.42
N SER A 214 -3.49 -4.31 13.65
CA SER A 214 -2.03 -4.32 13.77
C SER A 214 -1.45 -2.92 13.56
N THR A 215 -1.88 -2.21 12.51
CA THR A 215 -1.50 -0.81 12.27
C THR A 215 -1.85 0.07 13.48
N ARG A 216 -3.07 -0.05 14.03
CA ARG A 216 -3.48 0.71 15.22
C ARG A 216 -2.64 0.36 16.46
N ALA A 217 -2.30 -0.91 16.64
CA ALA A 217 -1.47 -1.36 17.76
C ALA A 217 -0.05 -0.77 17.71
N LEU A 218 0.55 -0.77 16.52
CA LEU A 218 1.88 -0.18 16.28
C LEU A 218 1.88 1.35 16.44
N VAL A 219 0.87 2.05 15.90
CA VAL A 219 0.71 3.50 16.11
C VAL A 219 0.60 3.83 17.59
N ARG A 220 -0.19 3.07 18.34
CA ARG A 220 -0.33 3.26 19.78
C ARG A 220 0.99 3.09 20.49
N HIS A 221 1.76 2.06 20.14
CA HIS A 221 3.08 1.82 20.71
C HIS A 221 4.05 2.98 20.43
N LEU A 222 4.16 3.42 19.17
CA LEU A 222 5.00 4.57 18.81
C LEU A 222 4.62 5.82 19.59
N ARG A 223 3.32 6.12 19.68
CA ARG A 223 2.82 7.37 20.27
C ARG A 223 2.85 7.38 21.80
N ARG A 224 2.50 6.26 22.44
CA ARG A 224 2.31 6.18 23.90
C ARG A 224 3.54 5.64 24.63
N ASP A 225 4.16 4.59 24.06
CA ASP A 225 5.22 3.88 24.77
C ASP A 225 6.60 4.48 24.40
N LEU A 226 6.80 4.87 23.13
CA LEU A 226 8.07 5.44 22.65
C LEU A 226 8.05 6.98 22.51
N GLY A 227 6.92 7.64 22.67
CA GLY A 227 6.81 9.10 22.64
C GLY A 227 7.11 9.75 21.27
N VAL A 228 6.99 8.99 20.18
CA VAL A 228 7.25 9.50 18.82
C VAL A 228 6.25 10.60 18.47
N ALA A 229 6.71 11.72 17.94
CA ALA A 229 5.90 12.86 17.53
C ALA A 229 4.95 12.49 16.35
N LYS A 230 3.76 13.13 16.27
CA LYS A 230 2.72 12.76 15.28
C LYS A 230 3.24 12.90 13.84
N GLU A 231 3.96 13.92 13.55
CA GLU A 231 4.53 14.24 12.23
C GLU A 231 5.58 13.22 11.76
N ARG A 232 6.08 12.38 12.67
CA ARG A 232 7.03 11.31 12.37
C ARG A 232 6.37 9.96 12.14
N VAL A 233 5.02 9.91 12.17
CA VAL A 233 4.26 8.66 11.98
C VAL A 233 3.23 8.86 10.89
N SER A 234 3.37 8.13 9.79
CA SER A 234 2.35 7.97 8.74
C SER A 234 1.79 6.55 8.80
N ALA A 235 0.47 6.40 8.87
CA ALA A 235 -0.13 5.08 9.02
C ALA A 235 -1.49 4.99 8.32
N LEU A 236 -1.71 3.87 7.64
CA LEU A 236 -2.98 3.55 6.98
C LEU A 236 -3.25 2.04 7.10
N GLY A 237 -4.42 1.67 7.65
CA GLY A 237 -4.87 0.27 7.58
C GLY A 237 -5.22 -0.10 6.15
N TYR A 238 -4.53 -1.10 5.58
CA TYR A 238 -4.68 -1.51 4.18
C TYR A 238 -5.85 -2.47 3.99
N TRP A 239 -6.08 -3.33 4.97
CA TRP A 239 -7.15 -4.32 4.95
C TRP A 239 -7.60 -4.67 6.37
N ARG A 240 -8.64 -5.46 6.49
CA ARG A 240 -9.15 -5.96 7.76
C ARG A 240 -9.27 -7.46 7.67
N ASP A 241 -8.84 -8.14 8.71
CA ASP A 241 -9.14 -9.56 8.91
C ASP A 241 -10.61 -9.65 9.29
N GLU A 242 -11.41 -10.25 8.44
CA GLU A 242 -12.84 -10.53 8.68
C GLU A 242 -12.91 -11.94 9.29
N ALA A 243 -12.38 -12.10 10.54
CA ALA A 243 -12.51 -13.33 11.31
C ALA A 243 -13.90 -13.47 11.93
#